data_32d52b573a2b7f9c6532d6eea0e30652
#
_entry.id   32d52b573a2b7f9c6532d6eea0e30652
#
_cell.length_a   1.000
_cell.length_b   1.000
_cell.length_c   1.000
_cell.angle_alpha   90.00
_cell.angle_beta   90.00
_cell.angle_gamma   90.00
#
_symmetry.space_group_name_H-M   'P 1'
#
loop_
_entity.id
_entity.type
_entity.pdbx_description
1 polymer ?
#
loop_
_entity_poly.entity_id
_entity_poly.type
_entity_poly.pdbx_seq_one_letter_code
_entity_poly.pdbx_strand_id
1 'polypeptide(L)'
;MRNAIFATPLVSDFFRQYWRFLWRVGACRGVYANYREASKACAAFKKHGYNDALFYGPAIIGEPVHMRKRDYPVLYWLSQSLKEGTRILNLGGNAGTEYFTYRQFIHFPDGVRWIVWELPAAVNFGQHLAQVSKSPDLSFTTRLEDGDGADIVLVAGALQYIEEDLPTCLKRLSALPPRLVIHRTPLYEGETFFTMQSTYGSVVPYRIQNRQELADSLLKLGYRMVDCWCEQRSVIIPFYPARSSDRFYGFYFVLDDSPDPTWKTDAIETAMEVRKQIRHPWSN
;
A
#
# COMPACT_ATOMS: atom_id res chain seq x y z
N MET A 1 2.61 -2.54 48.64
CA MET A 1 3.64 -2.22 47.61
C MET A 1 3.20 -2.57 46.16
N ARG A 2 2.25 -3.47 45.88
CA ARG A 2 1.81 -3.80 44.52
C ARG A 2 1.04 -2.68 43.79
N ASN A 3 0.36 -1.78 44.49
CA ASN A 3 -0.49 -0.73 43.89
C ASN A 3 0.27 0.54 43.48
N ALA A 4 1.48 0.77 43.93
CA ALA A 4 2.21 2.00 43.65
C ALA A 4 2.93 2.01 42.28
N ILE A 5 3.25 0.83 41.71
CA ILE A 5 3.94 0.70 40.43
C ILE A 5 3.00 1.05 39.27
N PHE A 6 1.69 0.80 39.41
CA PHE A 6 0.69 1.13 38.39
C PHE A 6 0.17 2.59 38.47
N ALA A 7 0.56 3.33 39.51
CA ALA A 7 0.15 4.71 39.70
C ALA A 7 1.06 5.75 39.03
N THR A 8 2.23 5.33 38.51
CA THR A 8 3.08 6.24 37.73
C THR A 8 2.47 6.42 36.32
N PRO A 9 2.27 7.66 35.84
CA PRO A 9 1.65 7.92 34.54
C PRO A 9 2.33 7.17 33.37
N LEU A 10 3.66 7.08 33.39
CA LEU A 10 4.44 6.36 32.38
C LEU A 10 4.16 4.85 32.34
N VAL A 11 3.99 4.21 33.49
CA VAL A 11 3.72 2.77 33.58
C VAL A 11 2.29 2.47 33.14
N SER A 12 1.31 3.29 33.53
CA SER A 12 -0.07 3.14 33.11
C SER A 12 -0.21 3.35 31.58
N ASP A 13 0.51 4.32 31.01
CA ASP A 13 0.51 4.58 29.57
C ASP A 13 1.18 3.46 28.77
N PHE A 14 2.28 2.89 29.28
CA PHE A 14 2.91 1.73 28.66
C PHE A 14 1.97 0.53 28.60
N PHE A 15 1.32 0.17 29.72
CA PHE A 15 0.36 -0.92 29.75
C PHE A 15 -0.86 -0.65 28.87
N ARG A 16 -1.41 0.55 28.88
CA ARG A 16 -2.54 0.94 28.03
C ARG A 16 -2.18 0.81 26.56
N GLN A 17 -0.97 1.24 26.15
CA GLN A 17 -0.52 1.14 24.78
C GLN A 17 -0.17 -0.29 24.38
N TYR A 18 0.37 -1.09 25.30
CA TYR A 18 0.60 -2.51 25.08
C TYR A 18 -0.71 -3.26 24.82
N TRP A 19 -1.73 -3.08 25.66
CA TRP A 19 -3.05 -3.66 25.47
C TRP A 19 -3.71 -3.16 24.19
N ARG A 20 -3.62 -1.87 23.89
CA ARG A 20 -4.12 -1.29 22.64
C ARG A 20 -3.51 -1.93 21.41
N PHE A 21 -2.22 -2.21 21.42
CA PHE A 21 -1.55 -2.90 20.32
C PHE A 21 -2.10 -4.31 20.10
N LEU A 22 -2.38 -5.04 21.17
CA LEU A 22 -2.89 -6.42 21.08
C LEU A 22 -4.33 -6.52 20.57
N TRP A 23 -5.16 -5.52 20.83
CA TRP A 23 -6.60 -5.55 20.55
C TRP A 23 -7.06 -4.63 19.43
N ARG A 24 -6.27 -3.65 19.05
CA ARG A 24 -6.64 -2.69 18.02
C ARG A 24 -5.96 -3.01 16.70
N VAL A 25 -6.76 -3.38 15.69
CA VAL A 25 -6.31 -3.51 14.30
C VAL A 25 -5.73 -2.19 13.80
N GLY A 26 -4.57 -2.27 13.13
CA GLY A 26 -3.85 -1.11 12.62
C GLY A 26 -2.99 -0.38 13.65
N ALA A 27 -2.96 -0.83 14.93
CA ALA A 27 -2.04 -0.27 15.89
C ALA A 27 -0.59 -0.68 15.58
N CYS A 28 0.34 0.29 15.70
CA CYS A 28 1.76 0.07 15.45
C CYS A 28 2.56 0.09 16.75
N ARG A 29 3.75 -0.58 16.74
CA ARG A 29 4.64 -0.64 17.89
C ARG A 29 6.10 -0.87 17.49
N GLY A 30 6.99 -0.08 18.09
CA GLY A 30 8.44 -0.19 17.91
C GLY A 30 8.93 0.46 16.62
N VAL A 31 10.23 0.73 16.57
CA VAL A 31 10.95 1.27 15.42
C VAL A 31 12.13 0.35 15.14
N TYR A 32 12.26 -0.11 13.91
CA TYR A 32 13.27 -1.06 13.47
C TYR A 32 13.95 -0.52 12.21
N ALA A 33 15.25 -0.78 12.07
CA ALA A 33 16.03 -0.28 10.95
C ALA A 33 15.69 -0.98 9.62
N ASN A 34 15.24 -2.25 9.67
CA ASN A 34 14.97 -3.04 8.47
C ASN A 34 13.82 -4.04 8.70
N TYR A 35 13.35 -4.61 7.58
CA TYR A 35 12.25 -5.59 7.55
C TYR A 35 12.57 -6.81 8.43
N ARG A 36 13.79 -7.33 8.37
CA ARG A 36 14.19 -8.54 9.11
C ARG A 36 14.12 -8.37 10.63
N GLU A 37 14.53 -7.22 11.14
CA GLU A 37 14.41 -6.90 12.57
C GLU A 37 12.95 -6.81 13.00
N ALA A 38 12.12 -6.11 12.22
CA ALA A 38 10.68 -6.00 12.47
C ALA A 38 10.02 -7.40 12.43
N SER A 39 10.37 -8.23 11.44
CA SER A 39 9.84 -9.59 11.29
C SER A 39 10.21 -10.48 12.47
N LYS A 40 11.47 -10.41 12.94
CA LYS A 40 11.92 -11.11 14.14
C LYS A 40 11.14 -10.68 15.40
N ALA A 41 10.87 -9.38 15.52
CA ALA A 41 10.06 -8.86 16.62
C ALA A 41 8.59 -9.33 16.53
N CYS A 42 8.01 -9.41 15.33
CA CYS A 42 6.67 -9.95 15.10
C CYS A 42 6.54 -11.41 15.52
N ALA A 43 7.59 -12.23 15.33
CA ALA A 43 7.58 -13.64 15.68
C ALA A 43 7.37 -13.92 17.18
N ALA A 44 7.63 -12.94 18.06
CA ALA A 44 7.32 -13.03 19.48
C ALA A 44 5.80 -13.02 19.76
N PHE A 45 4.99 -12.55 18.81
CA PHE A 45 3.54 -12.56 18.89
C PHE A 45 3.03 -13.80 18.15
N LYS A 46 2.73 -14.87 18.88
CA LYS A 46 2.21 -16.14 18.33
C LYS A 46 0.80 -15.96 17.74
N LYS A 47 0.68 -15.18 16.67
CA LYS A 47 -0.56 -14.97 15.93
C LYS A 47 -0.36 -15.44 14.49
N HIS A 48 -1.45 -15.83 13.83
CA HIS A 48 -1.47 -16.19 12.41
C HIS A 48 -0.93 -15.03 11.55
N GLY A 49 -0.18 -15.35 10.50
CA GLY A 49 0.33 -14.37 9.54
C GLY A 49 -0.65 -14.13 8.38
N TYR A 50 -0.34 -13.19 7.51
CA TYR A 50 -1.11 -12.96 6.28
C TYR A 50 -1.16 -14.17 5.35
N ASN A 51 -0.23 -15.11 5.49
CA ASN A 51 -0.23 -16.37 4.71
C ASN A 51 -1.06 -17.47 5.36
N ASP A 52 -1.99 -17.13 6.26
CA ASP A 52 -2.90 -18.10 6.88
C ASP A 52 -4.25 -18.10 6.15
N ALA A 53 -4.70 -19.27 5.70
CA ALA A 53 -5.97 -19.43 5.01
C ALA A 53 -7.18 -18.94 5.84
N LEU A 54 -7.10 -18.99 7.17
CA LEU A 54 -8.14 -18.46 8.07
C LEU A 54 -8.31 -16.93 7.98
N PHE A 55 -7.28 -16.21 7.51
CA PHE A 55 -7.36 -14.76 7.30
C PHE A 55 -8.30 -14.39 6.15
N TYR A 56 -8.44 -15.26 5.15
CA TYR A 56 -9.23 -15.05 3.95
C TYR A 56 -10.63 -15.69 4.02
N GLY A 57 -11.14 -15.91 5.23
CA GLY A 57 -12.44 -16.52 5.46
C GLY A 57 -13.65 -15.63 5.12
N PRO A 58 -14.86 -15.99 5.58
CA PRO A 58 -16.15 -15.40 5.17
C PRO A 58 -16.28 -13.88 5.27
N ALA A 59 -15.40 -13.20 6.01
CA ALA A 59 -15.39 -11.74 6.16
C ALA A 59 -15.07 -10.99 4.84
N ILE A 60 -14.50 -11.67 3.83
CA ILE A 60 -14.22 -11.06 2.51
C ILE A 60 -15.35 -11.36 1.52
N ILE A 61 -16.08 -12.46 1.71
CA ILE A 61 -17.21 -12.87 0.87
C ILE A 61 -18.49 -12.28 1.48
N GLY A 62 -18.97 -11.18 0.96
CA GLY A 62 -20.27 -10.65 1.35
C GLY A 62 -20.29 -9.23 1.92
N GLU A 63 -19.11 -8.64 2.15
CA GLU A 63 -19.07 -7.19 2.38
C GLU A 63 -19.50 -6.48 1.08
N PRO A 64 -20.51 -5.58 1.15
CA PRO A 64 -20.86 -4.76 0.00
C PRO A 64 -19.62 -4.02 -0.47
N VAL A 65 -19.34 -4.09 -1.76
CA VAL A 65 -18.24 -3.34 -2.36
C VAL A 65 -18.57 -1.86 -2.28
N HIS A 66 -17.99 -1.19 -1.29
CA HIS A 66 -18.17 0.23 -1.09
C HIS A 66 -17.00 1.00 -1.69
N MET A 67 -17.32 1.80 -2.70
CA MET A 67 -16.40 2.80 -3.21
C MET A 67 -16.13 3.85 -2.13
N ARG A 68 -14.87 4.06 -1.82
CA ARG A 68 -14.46 5.07 -0.86
C ARG A 68 -13.98 6.32 -1.60
N LYS A 69 -14.21 7.50 -1.03
CA LYS A 69 -13.78 8.78 -1.64
C LYS A 69 -12.31 8.81 -2.07
N ARG A 70 -11.45 8.14 -1.31
CA ARG A 70 -10.02 8.04 -1.59
C ARG A 70 -9.67 7.25 -2.85
N ASP A 71 -10.56 6.34 -3.30
CA ASP A 71 -10.29 5.46 -4.44
C ASP A 71 -10.61 6.15 -5.79
N TYR A 72 -11.34 7.30 -5.82
CA TYR A 72 -11.69 8.01 -7.05
C TYR A 72 -10.48 8.42 -7.91
N PRO A 73 -9.34 8.89 -7.37
CA PRO A 73 -8.18 9.18 -8.21
C PRO A 73 -7.64 7.93 -8.92
N VAL A 74 -7.66 6.76 -8.25
CA VAL A 74 -7.26 5.48 -8.85
C VAL A 74 -8.20 5.11 -9.99
N LEU A 75 -9.52 5.21 -9.78
CA LEU A 75 -10.50 4.96 -10.84
C LEU A 75 -10.32 5.90 -12.02
N TYR A 76 -10.11 7.18 -11.76
CA TYR A 76 -9.88 8.16 -12.81
C TYR A 76 -8.68 7.75 -13.67
N TRP A 77 -7.52 7.50 -13.05
CA TRP A 77 -6.31 7.14 -13.79
C TRP A 77 -6.41 5.77 -14.47
N LEU A 78 -7.07 4.80 -13.88
CA LEU A 78 -7.35 3.53 -14.54
C LEU A 78 -8.27 3.75 -15.76
N SER A 79 -9.36 4.49 -15.62
CA SER A 79 -10.28 4.77 -16.73
C SER A 79 -9.62 5.49 -17.92
N GLN A 80 -8.63 6.35 -17.64
CA GLN A 80 -7.84 7.04 -18.67
C GLN A 80 -6.75 6.14 -19.29
N SER A 81 -6.40 5.04 -18.64
CA SER A 81 -5.27 4.19 -19.05
C SER A 81 -5.71 2.86 -19.67
N LEU A 82 -6.93 2.40 -19.34
CA LEU A 82 -7.46 1.14 -19.85
C LEU A 82 -7.82 1.24 -21.33
N LYS A 83 -7.33 0.29 -22.11
CA LYS A 83 -7.69 0.04 -23.51
C LYS A 83 -7.82 -1.45 -23.75
N GLU A 84 -8.30 -1.85 -24.90
CA GLU A 84 -8.38 -3.26 -25.30
C GLU A 84 -7.01 -3.97 -25.08
N GLY A 85 -7.05 -5.14 -24.47
CA GLY A 85 -5.88 -5.96 -24.20
C GLY A 85 -4.96 -5.48 -23.07
N THR A 86 -5.28 -4.38 -22.36
CA THR A 86 -4.45 -3.87 -21.25
C THR A 86 -4.18 -4.94 -20.20
N ARG A 87 -2.92 -5.09 -19.79
CA ARG A 87 -2.48 -5.97 -18.72
C ARG A 87 -2.19 -5.17 -17.46
N ILE A 88 -2.84 -5.52 -16.35
CA ILE A 88 -2.63 -4.91 -15.04
C ILE A 88 -1.95 -5.92 -14.13
N LEU A 89 -0.82 -5.55 -13.53
CA LEU A 89 -0.20 -6.27 -12.43
C LEU A 89 -0.53 -5.56 -11.10
N ASN A 90 -1.34 -6.20 -10.28
CA ASN A 90 -1.72 -5.66 -8.97
C ASN A 90 -0.86 -6.30 -7.88
N LEU A 91 0.07 -5.53 -7.31
CA LEU A 91 0.94 -5.97 -6.23
C LEU A 91 0.21 -5.94 -4.90
N GLY A 92 0.06 -7.09 -4.26
CA GLY A 92 -0.61 -7.21 -2.97
C GLY A 92 -2.12 -6.92 -3.05
N GLY A 93 -2.77 -7.35 -4.15
CA GLY A 93 -4.19 -7.12 -4.40
C GLY A 93 -5.14 -8.03 -3.60
N ASN A 94 -4.62 -8.72 -2.58
CA ASN A 94 -5.40 -9.65 -1.76
C ASN A 94 -6.11 -10.70 -2.65
N ALA A 95 -7.34 -11.06 -2.36
CA ALA A 95 -8.17 -11.95 -3.17
C ALA A 95 -8.85 -11.25 -4.36
N GLY A 96 -8.23 -10.21 -4.94
CA GLY A 96 -8.77 -9.45 -6.05
C GLY A 96 -9.67 -8.28 -5.64
N THR A 97 -9.46 -7.72 -4.45
CA THR A 97 -10.32 -6.67 -3.88
C THR A 97 -10.49 -5.49 -4.82
N GLU A 98 -9.41 -4.96 -5.40
CA GLU A 98 -9.44 -3.83 -6.33
C GLU A 98 -10.16 -4.21 -7.63
N TYR A 99 -9.92 -5.40 -8.18
CA TYR A 99 -10.60 -5.87 -9.39
C TYR A 99 -12.12 -5.91 -9.20
N PHE A 100 -12.60 -6.62 -8.15
CA PHE A 100 -14.03 -6.75 -7.90
C PHE A 100 -14.71 -5.41 -7.54
N THR A 101 -13.95 -4.50 -6.91
CA THR A 101 -14.45 -3.16 -6.60
C THR A 101 -14.53 -2.30 -7.84
N TYR A 102 -13.42 -2.15 -8.57
CA TYR A 102 -13.30 -1.13 -9.60
C TYR A 102 -14.11 -1.45 -10.86
N ARG A 103 -14.24 -2.74 -11.23
CA ARG A 103 -15.06 -3.15 -12.38
C ARG A 103 -16.55 -2.81 -12.24
N GLN A 104 -17.02 -2.45 -11.07
CA GLN A 104 -18.40 -1.99 -10.85
C GLN A 104 -18.59 -0.51 -11.19
N PHE A 105 -17.53 0.26 -11.28
CA PHE A 105 -17.56 1.70 -11.45
C PHE A 105 -16.92 2.19 -12.75
N ILE A 106 -16.02 1.42 -13.34
CA ILE A 106 -15.42 1.72 -14.63
C ILE A 106 -15.55 0.51 -15.56
N HIS A 107 -15.70 0.79 -16.85
CA HIS A 107 -15.72 -0.23 -17.87
C HIS A 107 -14.31 -0.82 -18.06
N PHE A 108 -14.22 -2.14 -18.09
CA PHE A 108 -13.02 -2.85 -18.51
C PHE A 108 -13.19 -3.23 -19.97
N PRO A 109 -12.36 -2.66 -20.88
CA PRO A 109 -12.39 -3.02 -22.31
C PRO A 109 -12.10 -4.51 -22.55
N ASP A 110 -12.47 -5.00 -23.74
CA ASP A 110 -12.24 -6.39 -24.10
C ASP A 110 -10.75 -6.77 -24.02
N GLY A 111 -10.49 -7.99 -23.60
CA GLY A 111 -9.13 -8.52 -23.50
C GLY A 111 -8.29 -7.98 -22.34
N VAL A 112 -8.84 -7.11 -21.49
CA VAL A 112 -8.14 -6.68 -20.24
C VAL A 112 -7.80 -7.92 -19.41
N ARG A 113 -6.58 -7.96 -18.88
CA ARG A 113 -6.10 -9.01 -18.00
C ARG A 113 -5.63 -8.41 -16.69
N TRP A 114 -6.18 -8.91 -15.57
CA TRP A 114 -5.81 -8.49 -14.23
C TRP A 114 -5.08 -9.61 -13.51
N ILE A 115 -3.81 -9.40 -13.19
CA ILE A 115 -2.93 -10.36 -12.52
C ILE A 115 -2.68 -9.85 -11.11
N VAL A 116 -3.01 -10.63 -10.10
CA VAL A 116 -2.74 -10.31 -8.69
C VAL A 116 -1.52 -11.10 -8.24
N TRP A 117 -0.46 -10.39 -7.87
CA TRP A 117 0.70 -10.99 -7.20
C TRP A 117 0.50 -10.93 -5.69
N GLU A 118 0.51 -12.10 -5.03
CA GLU A 118 0.17 -12.21 -3.61
C GLU A 118 0.79 -13.44 -2.95
N LEU A 119 0.62 -13.53 -1.63
CA LEU A 119 1.03 -14.69 -0.84
C LEU A 119 0.19 -15.94 -1.19
N PRO A 120 0.74 -17.16 -1.03
CA PRO A 120 0.08 -18.40 -1.44
C PRO A 120 -1.35 -18.58 -0.92
N ALA A 121 -1.63 -18.20 0.33
CA ALA A 121 -2.98 -18.33 0.88
C ALA A 121 -3.99 -17.40 0.17
N ALA A 122 -3.59 -16.16 -0.14
CA ALA A 122 -4.42 -15.22 -0.90
C ALA A 122 -4.62 -15.69 -2.35
N VAL A 123 -3.56 -16.20 -2.97
CA VAL A 123 -3.62 -16.75 -4.34
C VAL A 123 -4.63 -17.89 -4.41
N ASN A 124 -4.53 -18.87 -3.52
CA ASN A 124 -5.45 -20.02 -3.50
C ASN A 124 -6.90 -19.59 -3.30
N PHE A 125 -7.15 -18.68 -2.36
CA PHE A 125 -8.48 -18.17 -2.11
C PHE A 125 -9.01 -17.32 -3.28
N GLY A 126 -8.19 -16.44 -3.84
CA GLY A 126 -8.54 -15.57 -4.96
C GLY A 126 -8.84 -16.38 -6.25
N GLN A 127 -8.08 -17.43 -6.54
CA GLN A 127 -8.34 -18.35 -7.67
C GLN A 127 -9.71 -19.02 -7.53
N HIS A 128 -10.04 -19.50 -6.33
CA HIS A 128 -11.36 -20.06 -6.07
C HIS A 128 -12.48 -19.01 -6.28
N LEU A 129 -12.28 -17.80 -5.74
CA LEU A 129 -13.24 -16.71 -5.90
C LEU A 129 -13.44 -16.31 -7.37
N ALA A 130 -12.36 -16.24 -8.16
CA ALA A 130 -12.43 -15.94 -9.59
C ALA A 130 -13.23 -17.00 -10.38
N GLN A 131 -13.07 -18.29 -10.02
CA GLN A 131 -13.85 -19.38 -10.61
C GLN A 131 -15.34 -19.26 -10.28
N VAL A 132 -15.67 -19.07 -9.00
CA VAL A 132 -17.07 -18.96 -8.55
C VAL A 132 -17.75 -17.71 -9.15
N SER A 133 -17.04 -16.61 -9.25
CA SER A 133 -17.55 -15.34 -9.82
C SER A 133 -17.49 -15.26 -11.35
N LYS A 134 -17.01 -16.33 -12.01
CA LYS A 134 -16.84 -16.40 -13.47
C LYS A 134 -16.09 -15.18 -14.04
N SER A 135 -14.92 -14.91 -13.45
CA SER A 135 -14.04 -13.79 -13.81
C SER A 135 -12.79 -14.30 -14.55
N PRO A 136 -12.86 -14.65 -15.85
CA PRO A 136 -11.76 -15.28 -16.60
C PRO A 136 -10.60 -14.32 -16.88
N ASP A 137 -10.81 -13.04 -16.76
CA ASP A 137 -9.86 -11.95 -16.93
C ASP A 137 -9.03 -11.67 -15.64
N LEU A 138 -9.39 -12.32 -14.52
CA LEU A 138 -8.70 -12.22 -13.24
C LEU A 138 -7.86 -13.47 -12.98
N SER A 139 -6.58 -13.31 -12.71
CA SER A 139 -5.65 -14.38 -12.37
C SER A 139 -4.80 -14.02 -11.16
N PHE A 140 -4.21 -15.04 -10.52
CA PHE A 140 -3.42 -14.89 -9.29
C PHE A 140 -2.12 -15.66 -9.41
N THR A 141 -1.04 -15.09 -8.86
CA THR A 141 0.29 -15.69 -8.89
C THR A 141 1.08 -15.35 -7.62
N THR A 142 2.01 -16.25 -7.26
CA THR A 142 3.04 -16.00 -6.24
C THR A 142 4.36 -15.52 -6.86
N ARG A 143 4.47 -15.47 -8.19
CA ARG A 143 5.66 -15.09 -8.93
C ARG A 143 5.46 -13.73 -9.57
N LEU A 144 6.30 -12.77 -9.20
CA LEU A 144 6.22 -11.40 -9.73
C LEU A 144 6.41 -11.36 -11.25
N GLU A 145 7.29 -12.21 -11.77
CA GLU A 145 7.67 -12.31 -13.18
C GLU A 145 6.50 -12.75 -14.09
N ASP A 146 5.46 -13.38 -13.55
CA ASP A 146 4.23 -13.68 -14.31
C ASP A 146 3.48 -12.40 -14.73
N GLY A 147 3.85 -11.26 -14.12
CA GLY A 147 3.40 -9.92 -14.50
C GLY A 147 4.19 -9.27 -15.64
N ASP A 148 5.13 -9.97 -16.26
CA ASP A 148 5.92 -9.43 -17.38
C ASP A 148 5.01 -8.94 -18.52
N GLY A 149 5.39 -7.78 -19.08
CA GLY A 149 4.59 -7.12 -20.10
C GLY A 149 3.31 -6.45 -19.56
N ALA A 150 3.22 -6.16 -18.26
CA ALA A 150 2.15 -5.35 -17.71
C ALA A 150 2.23 -3.90 -18.23
N ASP A 151 1.09 -3.37 -18.66
CA ASP A 151 0.94 -1.96 -19.07
C ASP A 151 0.79 -1.05 -17.85
N ILE A 152 0.23 -1.59 -16.77
CA ILE A 152 -0.04 -0.86 -15.52
C ILE A 152 0.38 -1.73 -14.34
N VAL A 153 1.19 -1.17 -13.43
CA VAL A 153 1.36 -1.71 -12.09
C VAL A 153 0.50 -0.92 -11.13
N LEU A 154 -0.37 -1.63 -10.42
CA LEU A 154 -1.20 -1.08 -9.34
C LEU A 154 -0.70 -1.59 -7.99
N VAL A 155 -0.48 -0.69 -7.04
CA VAL A 155 -0.16 -1.03 -5.65
C VAL A 155 -1.11 -0.26 -4.73
N ALA A 156 -2.12 -0.93 -4.21
CA ALA A 156 -3.17 -0.28 -3.44
C ALA A 156 -3.19 -0.71 -1.96
N GLY A 157 -2.38 -0.05 -1.15
CA GLY A 157 -2.30 -0.32 0.29
C GLY A 157 -1.49 -1.57 0.66
N ALA A 158 -0.58 -1.99 -0.22
CA ALA A 158 0.25 -3.17 -0.02
C ALA A 158 1.74 -2.83 0.15
N LEU A 159 2.23 -1.70 -0.41
CA LEU A 159 3.65 -1.37 -0.46
C LEU A 159 4.33 -1.40 0.91
N GLN A 160 3.62 -1.02 1.96
CA GLN A 160 4.11 -1.03 3.33
C GLN A 160 4.34 -2.43 3.92
N TYR A 161 3.80 -3.48 3.30
CA TYR A 161 3.92 -4.88 3.75
C TYR A 161 4.93 -5.68 2.93
N ILE A 162 5.28 -5.21 1.74
CA ILE A 162 6.22 -5.88 0.85
C ILE A 162 7.64 -5.64 1.36
N GLU A 163 8.44 -6.71 1.50
CA GLU A 163 9.81 -6.63 1.99
C GLU A 163 10.72 -5.84 1.05
N GLU A 164 10.66 -6.15 -0.24
CA GLU A 164 11.39 -5.44 -1.30
C GLU A 164 10.79 -4.03 -1.51
N ASP A 165 11.59 -3.06 -1.89
CA ASP A 165 11.08 -1.76 -2.32
C ASP A 165 10.49 -1.83 -3.74
N LEU A 166 9.66 -0.86 -4.08
CA LEU A 166 8.99 -0.85 -5.38
C LEU A 166 9.97 -0.81 -6.56
N PRO A 167 11.04 0.01 -6.55
CA PRO A 167 12.05 -0.03 -7.62
C PRO A 167 12.69 -1.41 -7.82
N THR A 168 12.95 -2.15 -6.75
CA THR A 168 13.49 -3.51 -6.81
C THR A 168 12.49 -4.46 -7.45
N CYS A 169 11.22 -4.40 -7.05
CA CYS A 169 10.15 -5.19 -7.68
C CYS A 169 10.04 -4.89 -9.18
N LEU A 170 10.05 -3.61 -9.57
CA LEU A 170 9.95 -3.21 -10.98
C LEU A 170 11.12 -3.69 -11.84
N LYS A 171 12.34 -3.70 -11.30
CA LYS A 171 13.55 -4.18 -12.00
C LYS A 171 13.58 -5.70 -12.20
N ARG A 172 12.74 -6.45 -11.51
CA ARG A 172 12.59 -7.91 -11.72
C ARG A 172 11.72 -8.24 -12.92
N LEU A 173 10.94 -7.28 -13.40
CA LEU A 173 10.19 -7.42 -14.64
C LEU A 173 11.11 -7.27 -15.85
N SER A 174 10.79 -7.95 -16.94
CA SER A 174 11.57 -7.93 -18.19
C SER A 174 11.65 -6.53 -18.83
N ALA A 175 10.64 -5.69 -18.58
CA ALA A 175 10.59 -4.28 -18.95
C ALA A 175 9.84 -3.49 -17.88
N LEU A 176 10.19 -2.21 -17.73
CA LEU A 176 9.48 -1.30 -16.83
C LEU A 176 8.05 -1.05 -17.36
N PRO A 177 7.01 -1.22 -16.53
CA PRO A 177 5.64 -0.94 -16.92
C PRO A 177 5.44 0.53 -17.31
N PRO A 178 4.72 0.84 -18.39
CA PRO A 178 4.48 2.22 -18.81
C PRO A 178 3.80 3.10 -17.77
N ARG A 179 3.04 2.51 -16.84
CA ARG A 179 2.25 3.26 -15.84
C ARG A 179 2.31 2.62 -14.47
N LEU A 180 2.42 3.48 -13.44
CA LEU A 180 2.32 3.05 -12.04
C LEU A 180 1.18 3.80 -11.35
N VAL A 181 0.32 3.08 -10.67
CA VAL A 181 -0.69 3.63 -9.76
C VAL A 181 -0.37 3.15 -8.34
N ILE A 182 0.12 4.05 -7.52
CA ILE A 182 0.44 3.78 -6.11
C ILE A 182 -0.68 4.40 -5.28
N HIS A 183 -1.22 3.67 -4.33
CA HIS A 183 -2.33 4.14 -3.52
C HIS A 183 -2.27 3.64 -2.09
N ARG A 184 -2.74 4.44 -1.14
CA ARG A 184 -2.83 4.11 0.30
C ARG A 184 -1.47 3.73 0.92
N THR A 185 -0.42 4.49 0.60
CA THR A 185 0.91 4.27 1.16
C THR A 185 1.19 5.28 2.27
N PRO A 186 1.54 4.84 3.49
CA PRO A 186 1.93 5.73 4.57
C PRO A 186 3.34 6.25 4.31
N LEU A 187 3.44 7.55 4.09
CA LEU A 187 4.71 8.23 3.84
C LEU A 187 4.88 9.38 4.83
N TYR A 188 6.13 9.75 5.11
CA TYR A 188 6.46 10.88 5.98
C TYR A 188 7.81 11.51 5.56
N GLU A 189 8.24 12.56 6.24
CA GLU A 189 9.41 13.36 5.85
C GLU A 189 10.74 12.87 6.46
N GLY A 190 10.71 11.93 7.39
CA GLY A 190 11.92 11.41 8.04
C GLY A 190 12.49 10.16 7.35
N GLU A 191 13.53 9.59 7.92
CA GLU A 191 14.18 8.37 7.41
C GLU A 191 13.22 7.18 7.40
N THR A 192 13.25 6.41 6.31
CA THR A 192 12.51 5.14 6.18
C THR A 192 12.81 4.21 7.34
N PHE A 193 11.78 3.64 7.95
CA PHE A 193 11.89 2.67 9.03
C PHE A 193 10.79 1.62 8.96
N PHE A 194 10.91 0.58 9.78
CA PHE A 194 9.91 -0.46 9.94
C PHE A 194 9.32 -0.42 11.35
N THR A 195 8.07 -0.85 11.45
CA THR A 195 7.36 -1.05 12.72
C THR A 195 6.60 -2.37 12.68
N MET A 196 6.13 -2.84 13.81
CA MET A 196 5.14 -3.93 13.85
C MET A 196 3.74 -3.33 13.75
N GLN A 197 2.87 -3.93 12.97
CA GLN A 197 1.45 -3.59 12.92
C GLN A 197 0.58 -4.77 13.32
N SER A 198 -0.38 -4.52 14.22
CA SER A 198 -1.42 -5.49 14.56
C SER A 198 -2.51 -5.50 13.49
N THR A 199 -2.86 -6.67 12.99
CA THR A 199 -3.91 -6.90 12.00
C THR A 199 -5.00 -7.82 12.55
N TYR A 200 -5.98 -8.21 11.72
CA TYR A 200 -7.02 -9.17 12.10
C TYR A 200 -6.45 -10.58 12.34
N GLY A 201 -5.79 -10.82 13.46
CA GLY A 201 -5.26 -12.14 13.82
C GLY A 201 -3.76 -12.31 13.62
N SER A 202 -3.03 -11.29 13.14
CA SER A 202 -1.58 -11.36 13.03
C SER A 202 -0.89 -10.07 13.45
N VAL A 203 0.44 -10.17 13.63
CA VAL A 203 1.35 -9.02 13.77
C VAL A 203 2.36 -9.13 12.66
N VAL A 204 2.49 -8.09 11.88
CA VAL A 204 3.29 -8.09 10.65
C VAL A 204 4.26 -6.91 10.61
N PRO A 205 5.40 -7.05 9.91
CA PRO A 205 6.26 -5.91 9.60
C PRO A 205 5.50 -4.88 8.76
N TYR A 206 5.77 -3.62 9.00
CA TYR A 206 5.11 -2.51 8.34
C TYR A 206 6.11 -1.40 8.08
N ARG A 207 6.29 -0.99 6.83
CA ARG A 207 7.21 0.08 6.42
C ARG A 207 6.53 1.43 6.51
N ILE A 208 7.21 2.40 7.10
CA ILE A 208 6.91 3.83 6.95
C ILE A 208 8.05 4.42 6.13
N GLN A 209 7.76 4.79 4.91
CA GLN A 209 8.78 5.19 3.94
C GLN A 209 8.90 6.71 3.86
N ASN A 210 10.12 7.19 3.62
CA ASN A 210 10.34 8.57 3.27
C ASN A 210 9.68 8.88 1.92
N ARG A 211 8.92 9.98 1.88
CA ARG A 211 8.15 10.37 0.69
C ARG A 211 9.05 10.75 -0.47
N GLN A 212 10.09 11.53 -0.20
CA GLN A 212 11.02 11.98 -1.24
C GLN A 212 11.86 10.82 -1.79
N GLU A 213 12.35 9.93 -0.92
CA GLU A 213 13.09 8.73 -1.35
C GLU A 213 12.28 7.85 -2.30
N LEU A 214 10.98 7.63 -2.02
CA LEU A 214 10.12 6.88 -2.93
C LEU A 214 9.99 7.57 -4.28
N ALA A 215 9.67 8.87 -4.29
CA ALA A 215 9.54 9.65 -5.53
C ALA A 215 10.84 9.64 -6.34
N ASP A 216 11.96 10.00 -5.72
CA ASP A 216 13.28 10.06 -6.37
C ASP A 216 13.71 8.71 -6.94
N SER A 217 13.40 7.63 -6.25
CA SER A 217 13.74 6.29 -6.70
C SER A 217 13.02 5.90 -8.00
N LEU A 218 11.76 6.34 -8.17
CA LEU A 218 10.98 6.13 -9.39
C LEU A 218 11.40 7.08 -10.51
N LEU A 219 11.70 8.34 -10.19
CA LEU A 219 12.26 9.29 -11.17
C LEU A 219 13.59 8.79 -11.75
N LYS A 220 14.47 8.20 -10.92
CA LYS A 220 15.72 7.60 -11.37
C LYS A 220 15.52 6.40 -12.32
N LEU A 221 14.37 5.76 -12.29
CA LEU A 221 13.99 4.71 -13.24
C LEU A 221 13.41 5.27 -14.57
N GLY A 222 13.27 6.59 -14.69
CA GLY A 222 12.71 7.24 -15.87
C GLY A 222 11.23 7.53 -15.79
N TYR A 223 10.58 7.30 -14.64
CA TYR A 223 9.19 7.67 -14.48
C TYR A 223 9.03 9.17 -14.24
N ARG A 224 7.92 9.73 -14.75
CA ARG A 224 7.45 11.08 -14.47
C ARG A 224 6.21 11.00 -13.59
N MET A 225 6.19 11.76 -12.49
CA MET A 225 4.98 11.92 -11.67
C MET A 225 3.99 12.83 -12.40
N VAL A 226 2.79 12.30 -12.66
CA VAL A 226 1.70 13.03 -13.33
C VAL A 226 0.73 13.60 -12.31
N ASP A 227 0.44 12.84 -11.26
CA ASP A 227 -0.49 13.26 -10.21
C ASP A 227 -0.10 12.68 -8.86
N CYS A 228 -0.48 13.37 -7.79
CA CYS A 228 -0.40 12.87 -6.44
C CYS A 228 -1.61 13.30 -5.61
N TRP A 229 -2.08 12.44 -4.73
CA TRP A 229 -3.17 12.72 -3.79
C TRP A 229 -2.86 12.18 -2.41
N CYS A 230 -3.60 12.62 -1.42
CA CYS A 230 -3.47 12.09 -0.07
C CYS A 230 -4.81 12.02 0.66
N GLU A 231 -4.89 11.12 1.64
CA GLU A 231 -5.96 11.08 2.63
C GLU A 231 -5.39 11.33 4.03
N GLN A 232 -6.17 11.99 4.87
CA GLN A 232 -5.79 12.16 6.27
C GLN A 232 -6.04 10.85 7.01
N ARG A 233 -4.96 10.16 7.35
CA ARG A 233 -4.99 8.90 8.07
C ARG A 233 -3.69 8.73 8.84
N SER A 234 -3.78 8.63 10.16
CA SER A 234 -2.60 8.60 11.01
C SER A 234 -2.10 7.18 11.26
N VAL A 235 -0.79 7.01 11.17
CA VAL A 235 -0.04 5.90 11.74
C VAL A 235 0.77 6.45 12.91
N ILE A 236 0.35 6.13 14.13
CA ILE A 236 0.99 6.61 15.35
C ILE A 236 1.91 5.51 15.88
N ILE A 237 3.19 5.86 16.07
CA ILE A 237 4.17 5.00 16.72
C ILE A 237 4.31 5.43 18.18
N PRO A 238 3.81 4.65 19.13
CA PRO A 238 3.90 4.98 20.55
C PRO A 238 5.33 5.24 20.99
N PHE A 239 5.52 6.31 21.77
CA PHE A 239 6.82 6.80 22.26
C PHE A 239 7.77 7.38 21.18
N TYR A 240 7.36 7.41 19.91
CA TYR A 240 8.14 7.95 18.80
C TYR A 240 7.30 8.93 17.96
N PRO A 241 6.89 10.10 18.51
CA PRO A 241 6.00 11.03 17.79
C PRO A 241 6.61 11.53 16.48
N ALA A 242 7.92 11.73 16.42
CA ALA A 242 8.65 12.12 15.21
C ALA A 242 8.70 11.02 14.12
N ARG A 243 8.34 9.78 14.47
CA ARG A 243 8.27 8.63 13.54
C ARG A 243 6.82 8.29 13.17
N SER A 244 5.87 9.20 13.40
CA SER A 244 4.47 9.01 13.06
C SER A 244 4.15 9.68 11.71
N SER A 245 3.22 9.09 10.96
CA SER A 245 2.68 9.66 9.72
C SER A 245 1.23 10.09 9.95
N ASP A 246 0.81 11.23 9.41
CA ASP A 246 -0.55 11.72 9.48
C ASP A 246 -1.34 11.54 8.19
N ARG A 247 -0.68 11.05 7.12
CA ARG A 247 -1.25 10.94 5.78
C ARG A 247 -0.85 9.65 5.09
N PHE A 248 -1.77 9.19 4.24
CA PHE A 248 -1.54 8.17 3.24
C PHE A 248 -1.56 8.83 1.87
N TYR A 249 -0.59 8.48 1.03
CA TYR A 249 -0.40 9.07 -0.27
C TYR A 249 -0.77 8.10 -1.38
N GLY A 250 -1.14 8.68 -2.51
CA GLY A 250 -1.23 7.99 -3.79
C GLY A 250 -0.55 8.81 -4.87
N PHE A 251 -0.13 8.14 -5.93
CA PHE A 251 0.60 8.71 -7.06
C PHE A 251 0.19 8.03 -8.35
N TYR A 252 0.24 8.81 -9.43
CA TYR A 252 0.22 8.28 -10.79
C TYR A 252 1.51 8.68 -11.49
N PHE A 253 2.24 7.67 -11.95
CA PHE A 253 3.48 7.85 -12.70
C PHE A 253 3.33 7.27 -14.10
N VAL A 254 4.01 7.89 -15.06
CA VAL A 254 4.14 7.42 -16.45
C VAL A 254 5.63 7.29 -16.75
N LEU A 255 6.02 6.18 -17.37
CA LEU A 255 7.36 6.01 -17.89
C LEU A 255 7.56 7.02 -19.03
N ASP A 256 8.57 7.83 -18.94
CA ASP A 256 8.83 8.89 -19.89
C ASP A 256 9.89 8.43 -20.89
N ASP A 257 9.49 8.25 -22.13
CA ASP A 257 10.39 7.93 -23.23
C ASP A 257 11.17 9.18 -23.73
N SER A 258 10.88 10.38 -23.16
CA SER A 258 11.52 11.64 -23.54
C SER A 258 12.88 11.80 -22.85
N PRO A 259 13.95 12.11 -23.58
CA PRO A 259 15.28 12.31 -22.99
C PRO A 259 15.48 13.66 -22.27
N ASP A 260 14.45 14.52 -22.16
CA ASP A 260 14.60 15.86 -21.57
C ASP A 260 14.42 15.85 -20.03
N PRO A 261 15.50 16.11 -19.26
CA PRO A 261 15.42 16.11 -17.80
C PRO A 261 14.92 17.41 -17.17
N THR A 262 14.67 18.46 -17.95
CA THR A 262 14.45 19.81 -17.41
C THR A 262 13.14 20.00 -16.63
N TRP A 263 12.12 19.18 -16.88
CA TRP A 263 10.83 19.21 -16.16
C TRP A 263 10.86 18.44 -14.80
N LYS A 264 11.95 17.70 -14.53
CA LYS A 264 12.02 16.76 -13.39
C LYS A 264 12.01 17.45 -12.02
N THR A 265 12.48 18.68 -11.93
CA THR A 265 12.60 19.42 -10.67
C THR A 265 11.40 20.34 -10.44
N ASP A 266 10.99 21.08 -11.47
CA ASP A 266 10.02 22.15 -11.34
C ASP A 266 8.58 21.67 -11.09
N ALA A 267 8.18 20.52 -11.69
CA ALA A 267 6.83 20.00 -11.53
C ALA A 267 6.56 19.43 -10.12
N ILE A 268 7.57 18.83 -9.49
CA ILE A 268 7.46 18.28 -8.14
C ILE A 268 7.46 19.43 -7.11
N GLU A 269 8.36 20.39 -7.26
CA GLU A 269 8.42 21.56 -6.41
C GLU A 269 7.16 22.41 -6.55
N THR A 270 6.69 22.66 -7.76
CA THR A 270 5.45 23.42 -8.01
C THR A 270 4.22 22.70 -7.44
N ALA A 271 4.06 21.41 -7.65
CA ALA A 271 2.94 20.65 -7.08
C ALA A 271 2.99 20.54 -5.55
N MET A 272 4.20 20.53 -4.97
CA MET A 272 4.39 20.55 -3.52
C MET A 272 4.24 21.96 -2.93
N GLU A 273 4.71 23.00 -3.61
CA GLU A 273 4.62 24.42 -3.22
C GLU A 273 3.17 24.93 -3.26
N VAL A 274 2.44 24.67 -4.33
CA VAL A 274 1.01 25.02 -4.47
C VAL A 274 0.18 24.38 -3.36
N ARG A 275 0.50 23.15 -2.92
CA ARG A 275 -0.19 22.50 -1.79
C ARG A 275 0.27 22.99 -0.41
N LYS A 276 1.45 23.54 -0.25
CA LYS A 276 1.85 24.24 0.98
C LYS A 276 1.07 25.56 1.14
N GLN A 277 0.72 26.21 0.04
CA GLN A 277 -0.03 27.48 0.02
C GLN A 277 -1.54 27.30 0.20
N ILE A 278 -2.11 26.14 -0.12
CA ILE A 278 -3.49 25.80 0.22
C ILE A 278 -3.53 25.37 1.71
N ARG A 279 -3.14 26.27 2.61
CA ARG A 279 -3.51 26.21 4.02
C ARG A 279 -5.02 26.47 4.10
N HIS A 280 -5.71 25.54 4.70
CA HIS A 280 -7.14 25.48 4.92
C HIS A 280 -7.81 26.84 5.12
N PRO A 281 -8.86 27.18 4.33
CA PRO A 281 -9.73 28.33 4.65
C PRO A 281 -10.69 28.06 5.84
N TRP A 282 -10.56 26.89 6.52
CA TRP A 282 -11.52 26.42 7.53
C TRP A 282 -10.87 26.08 8.89
N SER A 283 -9.73 26.63 9.21
CA SER A 283 -9.15 26.62 10.56
C SER A 283 -9.40 27.97 11.24
N ASN A 284 -10.61 28.19 11.70
CA ASN A 284 -10.97 29.05 12.82
C ASN A 284 -11.86 28.25 13.76
#